data_39d85e3465f339250de4ed97ab2731f8
#
_entry.id   39d85e3465f339250de4ed97ab2731f8
#
_cell.length_a   1.000
_cell.length_b   1.000
_cell.length_c   1.000
_cell.angle_alpha   90.00
_cell.angle_beta   90.00
_cell.angle_gamma   90.00
#
_symmetry.space_group_name_H-M   'P 1'
#
loop_
_entity.id
_entity.type
_entity.pdbx_description
1 polymer ?
#
loop_
_entity_poly.entity_id
_entity_poly.type
_entity_poly.pdbx_seq_one_letter_code
_entity_poly.pdbx_strand_id
1 'polypeptide(L)'
;MSENTRSRVWLWIVIGGGAFFLFVLAVFTLVYVAVHANQQQAGFHGFGDKIGVVDLDGVILDPNEIVGQLQRFADDDSIKAIIIHVNSPGGGVAASEEIYREVKRIRDEKKKLIVSSIETVGASGAYYVSSATNKIYADNGSVVGSIGVIAEWVNYGDLMRWAKLKPELLKVGEFKDTGDPTRELTPAERVYMQGLIDNMYGQFVQAVADGRHVKVSDIKPIADGRVWTGEQALSLHLIDQIGDFRTAVEDTAKAVNISGEPVLVHPERDRQSLLDLLFGDVSPYLPTKEKLLDQQTGFYYLWK
;
A
#
# COMPACT_ATOMS: atom_id res chain seq x y z
N MET A 1 -4.54 -38.71 -66.70
CA MET A 1 -5.61 -38.08 -65.87
C MET A 1 -5.12 -37.81 -64.44
N SER A 2 -4.13 -36.94 -64.23
CA SER A 2 -3.55 -36.67 -62.86
C SER A 2 -3.23 -35.20 -62.55
N GLU A 3 -3.45 -34.26 -63.43
CA GLU A 3 -3.12 -32.86 -63.16
C GLU A 3 -4.24 -32.04 -62.47
N ASN A 4 -5.50 -32.49 -62.58
CA ASN A 4 -6.65 -31.69 -62.11
C ASN A 4 -6.93 -31.87 -60.63
N THR A 5 -6.35 -32.86 -59.96
CA THR A 5 -6.56 -33.13 -58.53
C THR A 5 -5.65 -32.28 -57.64
N ARG A 6 -4.43 -32.01 -58.08
CA ARG A 6 -3.45 -31.16 -57.32
C ARG A 6 -3.88 -29.70 -57.24
N SER A 7 -4.50 -29.17 -58.29
CA SER A 7 -4.93 -27.75 -58.29
C SER A 7 -6.13 -27.52 -57.35
N ARG A 8 -7.03 -28.52 -57.23
CA ARG A 8 -8.20 -28.44 -56.30
C ARG A 8 -7.79 -28.54 -54.86
N VAL A 9 -6.79 -29.35 -54.52
CA VAL A 9 -6.25 -29.42 -53.12
C VAL A 9 -5.62 -28.11 -52.73
N TRP A 10 -4.82 -27.48 -53.62
CA TRP A 10 -4.23 -26.17 -53.34
C TRP A 10 -5.29 -25.10 -53.13
N LEU A 11 -6.36 -25.13 -53.92
CA LEU A 11 -7.48 -24.19 -53.78
C LEU A 11 -8.14 -24.30 -52.41
N TRP A 12 -8.37 -25.55 -51.90
CA TRP A 12 -8.94 -25.81 -50.59
C TRP A 12 -8.00 -25.38 -49.44
N ILE A 13 -6.67 -25.52 -49.59
CA ILE A 13 -5.68 -25.07 -48.61
C ILE A 13 -5.68 -23.53 -48.54
N VAL A 14 -5.76 -22.84 -49.70
CA VAL A 14 -5.80 -21.37 -49.74
C VAL A 14 -7.11 -20.84 -49.15
N ILE A 15 -8.24 -21.45 -49.48
CA ILE A 15 -9.57 -21.08 -48.95
C ILE A 15 -9.63 -21.36 -47.44
N GLY A 16 -9.18 -22.53 -47.00
CA GLY A 16 -9.18 -22.93 -45.57
C GLY A 16 -8.22 -22.05 -44.77
N GLY A 17 -7.02 -21.77 -45.31
CA GLY A 17 -6.06 -20.89 -44.67
C GLY A 17 -6.53 -19.43 -44.57
N GLY A 18 -7.18 -18.94 -45.67
CA GLY A 18 -7.81 -17.62 -45.66
C GLY A 18 -8.97 -17.50 -44.68
N ALA A 19 -9.85 -18.52 -44.63
CA ALA A 19 -10.96 -18.56 -43.65
C ALA A 19 -10.46 -18.64 -42.19
N PHE A 20 -9.42 -19.44 -41.94
CA PHE A 20 -8.78 -19.51 -40.62
C PHE A 20 -8.14 -18.17 -40.23
N PHE A 21 -7.44 -17.51 -41.16
CA PHE A 21 -6.85 -16.20 -40.91
C PHE A 21 -7.92 -15.14 -40.61
N LEU A 22 -9.02 -15.13 -41.35
CA LEU A 22 -10.14 -14.23 -41.10
C LEU A 22 -10.83 -14.52 -39.78
N PHE A 23 -10.95 -15.79 -39.41
CA PHE A 23 -11.50 -16.20 -38.11
C PHE A 23 -10.60 -15.69 -36.96
N VAL A 24 -9.30 -15.90 -37.05
CA VAL A 24 -8.33 -15.40 -36.06
C VAL A 24 -8.39 -13.88 -35.98
N LEU A 25 -8.44 -13.18 -37.11
CA LEU A 25 -8.57 -11.72 -37.17
C LEU A 25 -9.88 -11.25 -36.53
N ALA A 26 -10.99 -11.94 -36.77
CA ALA A 26 -12.28 -11.62 -36.19
C ALA A 26 -12.28 -11.84 -34.67
N VAL A 27 -11.67 -12.92 -34.17
CA VAL A 27 -11.50 -13.17 -32.73
C VAL A 27 -10.64 -12.09 -32.10
N PHE A 28 -9.50 -11.72 -32.74
CA PHE A 28 -8.65 -10.63 -32.25
C PHE A 28 -9.39 -9.29 -32.22
N THR A 29 -10.17 -8.99 -33.25
CA THR A 29 -10.97 -7.76 -33.32
C THR A 29 -12.06 -7.76 -32.25
N LEU A 30 -12.69 -8.89 -31.99
CA LEU A 30 -13.75 -9.04 -30.99
C LEU A 30 -13.18 -8.92 -29.57
N VAL A 31 -12.02 -9.51 -29.30
CA VAL A 31 -11.27 -9.34 -28.05
C VAL A 31 -10.82 -7.88 -27.90
N TYR A 32 -10.28 -7.28 -28.95
CA TYR A 32 -9.88 -5.87 -28.95
C TYR A 32 -11.06 -4.94 -28.63
N VAL A 33 -12.21 -5.15 -29.30
CA VAL A 33 -13.44 -4.37 -29.06
C VAL A 33 -13.99 -4.63 -27.67
N ALA A 34 -14.01 -5.89 -27.19
CA ALA A 34 -14.48 -6.22 -25.84
C ALA A 34 -13.61 -5.58 -24.75
N VAL A 35 -12.28 -5.59 -24.92
CA VAL A 35 -11.33 -4.93 -24.02
C VAL A 35 -11.53 -3.41 -24.04
N HIS A 36 -11.77 -2.80 -25.21
CA HIS A 36 -11.95 -1.34 -25.32
C HIS A 36 -13.38 -0.90 -24.96
N ALA A 37 -14.41 -1.72 -25.18
CA ALA A 37 -15.78 -1.43 -24.74
C ALA A 37 -15.90 -1.46 -23.22
N ASN A 38 -15.16 -2.35 -22.56
CA ASN A 38 -15.11 -2.39 -21.10
C ASN A 38 -14.35 -1.18 -20.49
N GLN A 39 -13.45 -0.54 -21.28
CA GLN A 39 -12.76 0.70 -20.88
C GLN A 39 -13.66 1.94 -20.96
N GLN A 40 -14.71 1.93 -21.79
CA GLN A 40 -15.65 3.07 -21.88
C GLN A 40 -16.67 3.09 -20.72
N GLN A 41 -16.84 1.99 -19.95
CA GLN A 41 -17.71 2.00 -18.78
C GLN A 41 -17.03 2.55 -17.51
N ALA A 42 -15.70 2.68 -17.50
CA ALA A 42 -14.95 3.30 -16.40
C ALA A 42 -14.88 4.83 -16.44
N GLY A 43 -15.43 5.45 -17.48
CA GLY A 43 -15.36 6.89 -17.73
C GLY A 43 -16.68 7.61 -17.71
N PHE A 44 -17.54 7.41 -16.69
CA PHE A 44 -18.54 8.42 -16.38
C PHE A 44 -17.83 9.57 -15.66
N HIS A 45 -17.19 10.45 -16.43
CA HIS A 45 -16.77 11.75 -15.92
C HIS A 45 -18.03 12.57 -15.61
N GLY A 46 -18.61 12.36 -14.42
CA GLY A 46 -19.63 13.25 -13.90
C GLY A 46 -19.06 14.67 -13.92
N PHE A 47 -19.82 15.60 -14.51
CA PHE A 47 -19.56 17.03 -14.39
C PHE A 47 -19.84 17.44 -12.94
N GLY A 48 -18.87 17.28 -12.05
CA GLY A 48 -19.01 17.61 -10.63
C GLY A 48 -17.66 17.72 -9.95
N ASP A 49 -17.65 18.36 -8.82
CA ASP A 49 -16.49 18.39 -7.94
C ASP A 49 -16.16 16.97 -7.46
N LYS A 50 -14.87 16.63 -7.43
CA LYS A 50 -14.37 15.27 -7.24
C LYS A 50 -13.63 15.14 -5.91
N ILE A 51 -13.69 13.94 -5.35
CA ILE A 51 -12.85 13.51 -4.22
C ILE A 51 -11.97 12.37 -4.73
N GLY A 52 -10.65 12.52 -4.60
CA GLY A 52 -9.69 11.45 -4.87
C GLY A 52 -9.68 10.43 -3.74
N VAL A 53 -9.70 9.15 -4.05
CA VAL A 53 -9.57 8.07 -3.06
C VAL A 53 -8.28 7.30 -3.33
N VAL A 54 -7.43 7.21 -2.33
CA VAL A 54 -6.17 6.46 -2.37
C VAL A 54 -6.29 5.30 -1.39
N ASP A 55 -6.19 4.07 -1.89
CA ASP A 55 -6.26 2.88 -1.05
C ASP A 55 -4.87 2.58 -0.47
N LEU A 56 -4.74 2.63 0.86
CA LEU A 56 -3.56 2.18 1.61
C LEU A 56 -3.87 0.81 2.21
N ASP A 57 -3.66 -0.23 1.41
CA ASP A 57 -4.02 -1.59 1.74
C ASP A 57 -2.80 -2.50 1.90
N GLY A 58 -2.92 -3.48 2.82
CA GLY A 58 -1.85 -4.45 3.11
C GLY A 58 -0.59 -3.84 3.71
N VAL A 59 0.53 -4.56 3.59
CA VAL A 59 1.81 -4.15 4.18
C VAL A 59 2.50 -3.08 3.33
N ILE A 60 2.92 -2.00 3.95
CA ILE A 60 3.60 -0.87 3.29
C ILE A 60 5.06 -1.26 3.03
N LEU A 61 5.40 -1.61 1.79
CA LEU A 61 6.75 -2.00 1.39
C LEU A 61 7.41 -0.97 0.48
N ASP A 62 6.63 -0.43 -0.44
CA ASP A 62 7.07 0.54 -1.45
C ASP A 62 6.14 1.76 -1.40
N PRO A 63 6.67 2.97 -1.18
CA PRO A 63 5.85 4.18 -1.13
C PRO A 63 5.46 4.71 -2.50
N ASN A 64 6.16 4.32 -3.58
CA ASN A 64 6.13 5.00 -4.87
C ASN A 64 4.73 5.08 -5.48
N GLU A 65 3.97 3.99 -5.40
CA GLU A 65 2.61 3.95 -5.95
C GLU A 65 1.69 4.92 -5.22
N ILE A 66 1.66 4.86 -3.89
CA ILE A 66 0.81 5.71 -3.04
C ILE A 66 1.21 7.18 -3.19
N VAL A 67 2.51 7.48 -3.13
CA VAL A 67 3.04 8.85 -3.31
C VAL A 67 2.67 9.39 -4.69
N GLY A 68 2.84 8.58 -5.75
CA GLY A 68 2.47 8.99 -7.11
C GLY A 68 0.97 9.25 -7.28
N GLN A 69 0.10 8.48 -6.61
CA GLN A 69 -1.34 8.70 -6.60
C GLN A 69 -1.71 9.99 -5.86
N LEU A 70 -1.13 10.20 -4.68
CA LEU A 70 -1.33 11.40 -3.87
C LEU A 70 -0.91 12.66 -4.65
N GLN A 71 0.24 12.65 -5.33
CA GLN A 71 0.74 13.76 -6.13
C GLN A 71 -0.20 14.09 -7.30
N ARG A 72 -0.64 13.09 -8.04
CA ARG A 72 -1.58 13.27 -9.15
C ARG A 72 -2.88 13.93 -8.68
N PHE A 73 -3.45 13.46 -7.56
CA PHE A 73 -4.66 14.05 -7.00
C PHE A 73 -4.42 15.45 -6.40
N ALA A 74 -3.23 15.68 -5.85
CA ALA A 74 -2.88 16.99 -5.32
C ALA A 74 -2.74 18.06 -6.40
N ASP A 75 -2.27 17.67 -7.58
CA ASP A 75 -2.02 18.56 -8.71
C ASP A 75 -3.25 18.74 -9.63
N ASP A 76 -4.29 17.90 -9.48
CA ASP A 76 -5.55 18.03 -10.22
C ASP A 76 -6.51 19.00 -9.48
N ASP A 77 -6.78 20.15 -10.08
CA ASP A 77 -7.68 21.18 -9.53
C ASP A 77 -9.15 20.73 -9.47
N SER A 78 -9.54 19.70 -10.26
CA SER A 78 -10.88 19.11 -10.20
C SER A 78 -11.09 18.25 -8.96
N ILE A 79 -10.01 17.75 -8.35
CA ILE A 79 -10.04 17.01 -7.08
C ILE A 79 -10.02 18.01 -5.92
N LYS A 80 -11.13 18.14 -5.21
CA LYS A 80 -11.28 19.11 -4.12
C LYS A 80 -10.72 18.63 -2.79
N ALA A 81 -10.72 17.32 -2.57
CA ALA A 81 -10.17 16.69 -1.38
C ALA A 81 -9.65 15.30 -1.72
N ILE A 82 -8.84 14.73 -0.80
CA ILE A 82 -8.33 13.37 -0.92
C ILE A 82 -8.75 12.59 0.33
N ILE A 83 -9.20 11.36 0.13
CA ILE A 83 -9.43 10.39 1.21
C ILE A 83 -8.42 9.26 1.06
N ILE A 84 -7.65 9.02 2.10
CA ILE A 84 -6.84 7.80 2.22
C ILE A 84 -7.74 6.76 2.89
N HIS A 85 -8.12 5.73 2.14
CA HIS A 85 -8.86 4.58 2.65
C HIS A 85 -7.85 3.56 3.16
N VAL A 86 -7.88 3.30 4.47
CA VAL A 86 -6.78 2.61 5.17
C VAL A 86 -7.23 1.25 5.67
N ASN A 87 -6.55 0.20 5.19
CA ASN A 87 -6.70 -1.16 5.70
C ASN A 87 -5.32 -1.84 5.74
N SER A 88 -4.46 -1.39 6.65
CA SER A 88 -3.05 -1.75 6.66
C SER A 88 -2.50 -1.93 8.08
N PRO A 89 -1.73 -3.00 8.33
CA PRO A 89 -1.02 -3.21 9.60
C PRO A 89 0.26 -2.37 9.72
N GLY A 90 0.57 -1.52 8.72
CA GLY A 90 1.83 -0.79 8.63
C GLY A 90 2.85 -1.46 7.72
N GLY A 91 4.14 -1.20 7.95
CA GLY A 91 5.20 -1.75 7.10
C GLY A 91 6.57 -1.14 7.36
N GLY A 92 7.38 -1.00 6.31
CA GLY A 92 8.72 -0.43 6.39
C GLY A 92 8.73 1.00 6.91
N VAL A 93 9.65 1.30 7.84
CA VAL A 93 9.76 2.62 8.48
C VAL A 93 9.91 3.71 7.43
N ALA A 94 10.90 3.59 6.55
CA ALA A 94 11.18 4.61 5.53
C ALA A 94 10.05 4.78 4.53
N ALA A 95 9.40 3.68 4.10
CA ALA A 95 8.26 3.73 3.19
C ALA A 95 7.07 4.47 3.81
N SER A 96 6.76 4.17 5.07
CA SER A 96 5.69 4.86 5.82
C SER A 96 6.01 6.35 6.01
N GLU A 97 7.27 6.68 6.29
CA GLU A 97 7.72 8.05 6.46
C GLU A 97 7.63 8.86 5.17
N GLU A 98 7.93 8.27 4.03
CA GLU A 98 7.84 8.94 2.73
C GLU A 98 6.39 9.29 2.38
N ILE A 99 5.46 8.36 2.59
CA ILE A 99 4.03 8.62 2.41
C ILE A 99 3.55 9.72 3.40
N TYR A 100 3.94 9.63 4.67
CA TYR A 100 3.62 10.64 5.68
C TYR A 100 4.07 12.05 5.26
N ARG A 101 5.30 12.18 4.78
CA ARG A 101 5.83 13.47 4.32
C ARG A 101 5.04 14.04 3.15
N GLU A 102 4.63 13.17 2.21
CA GLU A 102 3.84 13.61 1.07
C GLU A 102 2.43 14.05 1.51
N VAL A 103 1.77 13.30 2.39
CA VAL A 103 0.49 13.70 2.97
C VAL A 103 0.61 15.06 3.67
N LYS A 104 1.65 15.23 4.48
CA LYS A 104 1.92 16.49 5.17
C LYS A 104 2.16 17.65 4.19
N ARG A 105 2.94 17.42 3.12
CA ARG A 105 3.18 18.41 2.05
C ARG A 105 1.89 18.85 1.38
N ILE A 106 1.02 17.90 1.04
CA ILE A 106 -0.28 18.18 0.42
C ILE A 106 -1.15 19.02 1.35
N ARG A 107 -1.25 18.61 2.62
CA ARG A 107 -2.01 19.33 3.64
C ARG A 107 -1.48 20.76 3.86
N ASP A 108 -0.18 20.90 4.08
CA ASP A 108 0.43 22.12 4.58
C ASP A 108 0.78 23.11 3.46
N GLU A 109 1.24 22.62 2.29
CA GLU A 109 1.70 23.47 1.18
C GLU A 109 0.63 23.65 0.11
N LYS A 110 0.01 22.56 -0.34
CA LYS A 110 -1.06 22.61 -1.36
C LYS A 110 -2.40 23.06 -0.78
N LYS A 111 -2.56 23.03 0.57
CA LYS A 111 -3.81 23.37 1.28
C LYS A 111 -5.01 22.55 0.82
N LYS A 112 -4.78 21.37 0.28
CA LYS A 112 -5.83 20.45 -0.11
C LYS A 112 -6.27 19.64 1.11
N LEU A 113 -7.57 19.55 1.35
CA LEU A 113 -8.10 18.73 2.44
C LEU A 113 -7.79 17.26 2.17
N ILE A 114 -7.15 16.62 3.15
CA ILE A 114 -6.82 15.20 3.09
C ILE A 114 -7.24 14.54 4.40
N VAL A 115 -8.00 13.46 4.33
CA VAL A 115 -8.50 12.74 5.50
C VAL A 115 -8.17 11.25 5.39
N SER A 116 -8.09 10.55 6.53
CA SER A 116 -7.99 9.10 6.58
C SER A 116 -9.32 8.49 7.03
N SER A 117 -9.72 7.42 6.34
CA SER A 117 -10.83 6.55 6.74
C SER A 117 -10.28 5.16 6.99
N ILE A 118 -10.21 4.76 8.26
CA ILE A 118 -9.68 3.47 8.68
C ILE A 118 -10.83 2.45 8.66
N GLU A 119 -10.69 1.42 7.83
CA GLU A 119 -11.64 0.33 7.72
C GLU A 119 -11.45 -0.67 8.88
N THR A 120 -10.74 -1.77 8.64
CA THR A 120 -10.50 -2.81 9.65
C THR A 120 -9.28 -2.49 10.49
N VAL A 121 -8.17 -2.12 9.84
CA VAL A 121 -6.87 -1.88 10.48
C VAL A 121 -6.22 -0.62 9.94
N GLY A 122 -5.81 0.26 10.84
CA GLY A 122 -4.93 1.39 10.55
C GLY A 122 -3.87 1.47 11.64
N ALA A 123 -2.92 0.53 11.63
CA ALA A 123 -1.97 0.34 12.71
C ALA A 123 -0.54 0.66 12.29
N SER A 124 0.28 1.03 13.26
CA SER A 124 1.72 1.22 13.12
C SER A 124 2.07 2.17 11.97
N GLY A 125 2.80 1.76 10.91
CA GLY A 125 3.12 2.62 9.76
C GLY A 125 1.89 3.25 9.07
N ALA A 126 0.76 2.55 9.04
CA ALA A 126 -0.48 3.09 8.50
C ALA A 126 -1.07 4.18 9.41
N TYR A 127 -0.96 4.02 10.73
CA TYR A 127 -1.34 5.08 11.67
C TYR A 127 -0.36 6.26 11.61
N TYR A 128 0.94 5.98 11.39
CA TYR A 128 1.94 7.02 11.14
C TYR A 128 1.51 7.91 9.97
N VAL A 129 1.13 7.32 8.83
CA VAL A 129 0.61 8.04 7.66
C VAL A 129 -0.68 8.79 8.00
N SER A 130 -1.64 8.12 8.64
CA SER A 130 -2.93 8.72 8.99
C SER A 130 -2.78 9.93 9.91
N SER A 131 -1.79 9.93 10.81
CA SER A 131 -1.54 11.06 11.72
C SER A 131 -1.18 12.37 11.00
N ALA A 132 -0.72 12.30 9.72
CA ALA A 132 -0.44 13.47 8.90
C ALA A 132 -1.69 14.13 8.30
N THR A 133 -2.82 13.45 8.27
CA THR A 133 -4.06 13.95 7.64
C THR A 133 -4.77 15.01 8.48
N ASN A 134 -5.72 15.74 7.88
CA ASN A 134 -6.49 16.74 8.59
C ASN A 134 -7.48 16.12 9.58
N LYS A 135 -8.00 14.93 9.28
CA LYS A 135 -8.98 14.24 10.11
C LYS A 135 -8.89 12.72 9.90
N ILE A 136 -9.09 11.98 10.97
CA ILE A 136 -9.06 10.52 10.97
C ILE A 136 -10.42 9.99 11.40
N TYR A 137 -11.02 9.16 10.56
CA TYR A 137 -12.22 8.39 10.82
C TYR A 137 -11.89 6.94 11.05
N ALA A 138 -12.62 6.26 11.92
CA ALA A 138 -12.55 4.82 12.11
C ALA A 138 -13.89 4.29 12.63
N ASP A 139 -14.23 3.04 12.33
CA ASP A 139 -15.35 2.36 12.96
C ASP A 139 -15.05 2.02 14.42
N ASN A 140 -16.09 1.79 15.23
CA ASN A 140 -15.92 1.44 16.65
C ASN A 140 -14.99 0.25 16.85
N GLY A 141 -15.06 -0.75 15.96
CA GLY A 141 -14.28 -1.98 16.00
C GLY A 141 -12.95 -1.95 15.23
N SER A 142 -12.64 -0.87 14.54
CA SER A 142 -11.37 -0.73 13.82
C SER A 142 -10.19 -0.83 14.77
N VAL A 143 -9.09 -1.41 14.29
CA VAL A 143 -7.84 -1.53 15.07
C VAL A 143 -6.92 -0.36 14.70
N VAL A 144 -6.56 0.45 15.70
CA VAL A 144 -5.81 1.71 15.52
C VAL A 144 -4.61 1.76 16.47
N GLY A 145 -3.58 2.49 16.12
CA GLY A 145 -2.43 2.75 16.99
C GLY A 145 -1.24 1.86 16.68
N SER A 146 -0.83 0.97 17.58
CA SER A 146 0.44 0.22 17.47
C SER A 146 1.64 1.16 17.22
N ILE A 147 1.73 2.22 18.05
CA ILE A 147 2.82 3.20 17.95
C ILE A 147 4.07 2.58 18.55
N GLY A 148 4.93 2.05 17.70
CA GLY A 148 6.13 1.32 18.08
C GLY A 148 6.98 0.94 16.87
N VAL A 149 8.16 0.39 17.14
CA VAL A 149 9.13 -0.08 16.14
C VAL A 149 9.59 -1.48 16.49
N ILE A 150 9.64 -2.35 15.52
CA ILE A 150 10.28 -3.67 15.67
C ILE A 150 11.42 -3.82 14.67
N ALA A 151 12.46 -4.55 15.08
CA ALA A 151 13.45 -5.13 14.19
C ALA A 151 13.42 -6.64 14.41
N GLU A 152 13.24 -7.39 13.34
CA GLU A 152 13.07 -8.84 13.42
C GLU A 152 13.92 -9.56 12.39
N TRP A 153 14.55 -10.62 12.80
CA TRP A 153 15.24 -11.58 11.94
C TRP A 153 15.27 -12.95 12.60
N VAL A 154 15.35 -14.00 11.80
CA VAL A 154 15.46 -15.37 12.30
C VAL A 154 16.93 -15.70 12.53
N ASN A 155 17.30 -16.19 13.73
CA ASN A 155 18.62 -16.75 14.00
C ASN A 155 18.58 -18.27 13.75
N TYR A 156 19.35 -18.75 12.77
CA TYR A 156 19.49 -20.16 12.43
C TYR A 156 20.89 -20.72 12.70
N GLY A 157 21.67 -20.07 13.55
CA GLY A 157 23.04 -20.52 13.89
C GLY A 157 23.10 -21.94 14.47
N ASP A 158 22.13 -22.33 15.31
CA ASP A 158 22.03 -23.69 15.84
C ASP A 158 21.77 -24.72 14.76
N LEU A 159 20.89 -24.40 13.82
CA LEU A 159 20.61 -25.28 12.67
C LEU A 159 21.86 -25.48 11.81
N MET A 160 22.63 -24.43 11.56
CA MET A 160 23.90 -24.55 10.83
C MET A 160 24.91 -25.41 11.58
N ARG A 161 25.03 -25.23 12.90
CA ARG A 161 25.92 -26.10 13.73
C ARG A 161 25.48 -27.55 13.68
N TRP A 162 24.20 -27.83 13.77
CA TRP A 162 23.64 -29.17 13.64
C TRP A 162 23.96 -29.80 12.26
N ALA A 163 23.80 -29.01 11.19
CA ALA A 163 24.13 -29.41 9.81
C ALA A 163 25.65 -29.48 9.52
N LYS A 164 26.49 -29.17 10.52
CA LYS A 164 27.95 -29.07 10.40
C LYS A 164 28.44 -28.06 9.35
N LEU A 165 27.62 -27.04 9.09
CA LEU A 165 27.95 -25.90 8.25
C LEU A 165 28.65 -24.84 9.10
N LYS A 166 29.73 -24.28 8.60
CA LYS A 166 30.48 -23.19 9.25
C LYS A 166 30.49 -21.98 8.31
N PRO A 167 29.82 -20.89 8.66
CA PRO A 167 29.95 -19.65 7.90
C PRO A 167 31.39 -19.11 8.10
N GLU A 168 31.99 -18.65 7.01
CA GLU A 168 33.26 -17.95 7.04
C GLU A 168 33.05 -16.52 6.61
N LEU A 169 33.35 -15.55 7.49
CA LEU A 169 33.16 -14.15 7.26
C LEU A 169 34.46 -13.37 7.42
N LEU A 170 34.83 -12.62 6.42
CA LEU A 170 35.88 -11.61 6.50
C LEU A 170 35.24 -10.24 6.45
N LYS A 171 35.46 -9.40 7.46
CA LYS A 171 34.86 -8.07 7.55
C LYS A 171 35.88 -7.00 7.94
N VAL A 172 35.58 -5.77 7.52
CA VAL A 172 36.19 -4.55 8.04
C VAL A 172 35.09 -3.69 8.64
N GLY A 173 35.28 -3.26 9.87
CA GLY A 173 34.29 -2.56 10.69
C GLY A 173 33.60 -3.50 11.68
N GLU A 174 33.61 -3.10 12.95
CA GLU A 174 33.12 -3.91 14.07
C GLU A 174 31.65 -4.33 13.88
N PHE A 175 30.80 -3.39 13.48
CA PHE A 175 29.34 -3.57 13.36
C PHE A 175 28.87 -4.00 11.96
N LYS A 176 29.78 -4.37 11.03
CA LYS A 176 29.40 -4.62 9.63
C LYS A 176 28.50 -5.84 9.45
N ASP A 177 28.58 -6.80 10.35
CA ASP A 177 27.79 -8.03 10.38
C ASP A 177 26.76 -8.05 11.51
N THR A 178 26.40 -6.88 12.02
CA THR A 178 25.31 -6.78 12.99
C THR A 178 24.01 -7.31 12.37
N GLY A 179 23.36 -8.23 13.09
CA GLY A 179 22.15 -8.91 12.58
C GLY A 179 22.45 -10.13 11.72
N ASP A 180 23.72 -10.62 11.67
CA ASP A 180 24.03 -11.90 11.02
C ASP A 180 23.18 -13.01 11.64
N PRO A 181 22.33 -13.68 10.83
CA PRO A 181 21.38 -14.68 11.33
C PRO A 181 22.04 -16.01 11.73
N THR A 182 23.35 -16.15 11.56
CA THR A 182 24.09 -17.37 11.93
C THR A 182 24.66 -17.33 13.34
N ARG A 183 24.55 -16.21 14.04
CA ARG A 183 25.05 -16.00 15.39
C ARG A 183 24.15 -15.07 16.21
N GLU A 184 24.31 -15.11 17.51
CA GLU A 184 23.67 -14.13 18.39
C GLU A 184 24.33 -12.75 18.27
N LEU A 185 23.56 -11.71 18.58
CA LEU A 185 24.08 -10.35 18.75
C LEU A 185 25.01 -10.29 19.96
N THR A 186 26.14 -9.64 19.79
CA THR A 186 26.97 -9.22 20.93
C THR A 186 26.25 -8.17 21.78
N PRO A 187 26.65 -7.98 23.05
CA PRO A 187 26.09 -6.92 23.88
C PRO A 187 26.24 -5.52 23.26
N ALA A 188 27.35 -5.23 22.60
CA ALA A 188 27.59 -3.96 21.92
C ALA A 188 26.64 -3.76 20.72
N GLU A 189 26.44 -4.79 19.91
CA GLU A 189 25.50 -4.77 18.78
C GLU A 189 24.06 -4.60 19.25
N ARG A 190 23.68 -5.25 20.35
CA ARG A 190 22.34 -5.09 20.95
C ARG A 190 22.10 -3.64 21.37
N VAL A 191 23.03 -3.00 22.03
CA VAL A 191 22.94 -1.59 22.43
C VAL A 191 22.85 -0.68 21.19
N TYR A 192 23.67 -0.96 20.16
CA TYR A 192 23.64 -0.22 18.91
C TYR A 192 22.27 -0.33 18.21
N MET A 193 21.74 -1.55 18.05
CA MET A 193 20.46 -1.80 17.41
C MET A 193 19.29 -1.19 18.18
N GLN A 194 19.33 -1.29 19.53
CA GLN A 194 18.32 -0.64 20.37
C GLN A 194 18.33 0.88 20.18
N GLY A 195 19.51 1.49 20.08
CA GLY A 195 19.61 2.92 19.83
C GLY A 195 18.99 3.36 18.49
N LEU A 196 19.09 2.53 17.44
CA LEU A 196 18.40 2.79 16.17
C LEU A 196 16.88 2.71 16.33
N ILE A 197 16.39 1.69 17.02
CA ILE A 197 14.96 1.50 17.29
C ILE A 197 14.40 2.66 18.12
N ASP A 198 15.11 3.07 19.17
CA ASP A 198 14.71 4.18 20.02
C ASP A 198 14.65 5.52 19.27
N ASN A 199 15.58 5.73 18.34
CA ASN A 199 15.56 6.91 17.47
C ASN A 199 14.32 6.91 16.55
N MET A 200 14.06 5.79 15.85
CA MET A 200 12.89 5.65 14.96
C MET A 200 11.58 5.78 15.76
N TYR A 201 11.51 5.19 16.95
CA TYR A 201 10.37 5.33 17.85
C TYR A 201 10.14 6.80 18.26
N GLY A 202 11.21 7.52 18.60
CA GLY A 202 11.12 8.94 18.91
C GLY A 202 10.53 9.76 17.76
N GLN A 203 10.92 9.45 16.52
CA GLN A 203 10.37 10.09 15.31
C GLN A 203 8.86 9.77 15.17
N PHE A 204 8.44 8.53 15.41
CA PHE A 204 7.03 8.16 15.33
C PHE A 204 6.19 8.91 16.35
N VAL A 205 6.61 8.90 17.62
CA VAL A 205 5.90 9.61 18.70
C VAL A 205 5.79 11.12 18.41
N GLN A 206 6.87 11.73 17.89
CA GLN A 206 6.85 13.13 17.50
C GLN A 206 5.87 13.40 16.35
N ALA A 207 5.88 12.55 15.30
CA ALA A 207 4.97 12.69 14.15
C ALA A 207 3.50 12.62 14.58
N VAL A 208 3.17 11.68 15.47
CA VAL A 208 1.80 11.56 16.02
C VAL A 208 1.45 12.78 16.86
N ALA A 209 2.35 13.23 17.74
CA ALA A 209 2.12 14.42 18.56
C ALA A 209 1.86 15.67 17.70
N ASP A 210 2.66 15.87 16.65
CA ASP A 210 2.50 16.96 15.69
C ASP A 210 1.16 16.87 14.94
N GLY A 211 0.83 15.67 14.43
CA GLY A 211 -0.38 15.45 13.65
C GLY A 211 -1.67 15.54 14.47
N ARG A 212 -1.61 15.12 15.74
CA ARG A 212 -2.75 15.19 16.68
C ARG A 212 -2.78 16.52 17.46
N HIS A 213 -1.84 17.42 17.23
CA HIS A 213 -1.73 18.73 17.89
C HIS A 213 -1.66 18.63 19.43
N VAL A 214 -0.98 17.62 19.94
CA VAL A 214 -0.77 17.36 21.37
C VAL A 214 0.71 17.32 21.72
N LYS A 215 1.02 17.28 23.01
CA LYS A 215 2.42 17.16 23.44
C LYS A 215 2.91 15.71 23.31
N VAL A 216 4.19 15.53 23.07
CA VAL A 216 4.88 14.23 23.10
C VAL A 216 4.63 13.50 24.44
N SER A 217 4.55 14.25 25.56
CA SER A 217 4.24 13.70 26.89
C SER A 217 2.87 13.01 26.98
N ASP A 218 1.93 13.42 26.15
CA ASP A 218 0.56 12.89 26.16
C ASP A 218 0.47 11.62 25.30
N ILE A 219 1.33 11.51 24.27
CA ILE A 219 1.41 10.33 23.38
C ILE A 219 2.23 9.19 24.02
N LYS A 220 3.36 9.50 24.68
CA LYS A 220 4.27 8.49 25.23
C LYS A 220 3.59 7.40 26.08
N PRO A 221 2.63 7.70 26.98
CA PRO A 221 2.00 6.68 27.81
C PRO A 221 1.14 5.66 27.04
N ILE A 222 0.71 6.02 25.83
CA ILE A 222 -0.15 5.18 24.97
C ILE A 222 0.59 4.64 23.76
N ALA A 223 1.87 4.96 23.62
CA ALA A 223 2.74 4.59 22.51
C ALA A 223 3.69 3.44 22.87
N ASP A 224 3.16 2.38 23.45
CA ASP A 224 3.94 1.20 23.90
C ASP A 224 3.78 0.00 22.94
N GLY A 225 3.33 0.26 21.70
CA GLY A 225 3.13 -0.76 20.69
C GLY A 225 1.74 -1.42 20.70
N ARG A 226 0.91 -1.13 21.70
CA ARG A 226 -0.45 -1.70 21.76
C ARG A 226 -1.37 -1.07 20.72
N VAL A 227 -2.41 -1.82 20.37
CA VAL A 227 -3.52 -1.35 19.54
C VAL A 227 -4.71 -0.95 20.39
N TRP A 228 -5.58 -0.16 19.82
CA TRP A 228 -6.81 0.35 20.41
C TRP A 228 -7.98 0.10 19.46
N THR A 229 -9.17 -0.13 19.98
CA THR A 229 -10.38 -0.07 19.15
C THR A 229 -10.64 1.38 18.73
N GLY A 230 -11.42 1.60 17.65
CA GLY A 230 -11.79 2.96 17.25
C GLY A 230 -12.45 3.74 18.38
N GLU A 231 -13.34 3.11 19.16
CA GLU A 231 -13.97 3.72 20.34
C GLU A 231 -12.94 4.18 21.39
N GLN A 232 -11.96 3.34 21.69
CA GLN A 232 -10.86 3.69 22.60
C GLN A 232 -9.96 4.78 22.02
N ALA A 233 -9.64 4.67 20.72
CA ALA A 233 -8.80 5.62 20.01
C ALA A 233 -9.42 7.04 19.98
N LEU A 234 -10.75 7.14 19.87
CA LEU A 234 -11.45 8.42 19.96
C LEU A 234 -11.25 9.04 21.37
N SER A 235 -11.41 8.25 22.42
CA SER A 235 -11.25 8.72 23.81
C SER A 235 -9.81 9.15 24.12
N LEU A 236 -8.83 8.58 23.38
CA LEU A 236 -7.40 8.90 23.49
C LEU A 236 -6.96 10.01 22.51
N HIS A 237 -7.89 10.59 21.76
CA HIS A 237 -7.62 11.58 20.71
C HIS A 237 -6.69 11.07 19.59
N LEU A 238 -6.61 9.75 19.39
CA LEU A 238 -5.88 9.15 18.28
C LEU A 238 -6.65 9.22 16.96
N ILE A 239 -7.98 9.32 17.03
CA ILE A 239 -8.85 9.62 15.88
C ILE A 239 -9.77 10.81 16.21
N ASP A 240 -10.44 11.34 15.19
CA ASP A 240 -11.29 12.52 15.33
C ASP A 240 -12.77 12.19 15.41
N GLN A 241 -13.16 11.08 14.78
CA GLN A 241 -14.58 10.73 14.67
C GLN A 241 -14.77 9.23 14.43
N ILE A 242 -15.80 8.68 15.08
CA ILE A 242 -16.34 7.37 14.72
C ILE A 242 -17.14 7.52 13.43
N GLY A 243 -16.86 6.70 12.43
CA GLY A 243 -17.57 6.68 11.18
C GLY A 243 -16.87 5.80 10.13
N ASP A 244 -17.70 5.22 9.27
CA ASP A 244 -17.29 4.41 8.13
C ASP A 244 -16.79 5.28 6.96
N PHE A 245 -16.37 4.62 5.88
CA PHE A 245 -15.92 5.30 4.66
C PHE A 245 -16.97 6.26 4.09
N ARG A 246 -18.26 5.87 4.14
CA ARG A 246 -19.35 6.73 3.67
C ARG A 246 -19.46 8.01 4.49
N THR A 247 -19.38 7.90 5.81
CA THR A 247 -19.36 9.05 6.71
C THR A 247 -18.19 9.98 6.40
N ALA A 248 -17.00 9.42 6.18
CA ALA A 248 -15.82 10.20 5.80
C ALA A 248 -16.03 10.93 4.45
N VAL A 249 -16.64 10.28 3.45
CA VAL A 249 -16.97 10.89 2.16
C VAL A 249 -17.97 12.04 2.31
N GLU A 250 -19.08 11.80 3.01
CA GLU A 250 -20.14 12.79 3.19
C GLU A 250 -19.63 14.04 3.94
N ASP A 251 -18.85 13.85 4.99
CA ASP A 251 -18.28 14.95 5.77
C ASP A 251 -17.19 15.69 5.00
N THR A 252 -16.36 14.98 4.26
CA THR A 252 -15.34 15.57 3.39
C THR A 252 -15.99 16.42 2.29
N ALA A 253 -17.04 15.91 1.64
CA ALA A 253 -17.78 16.65 0.62
C ALA A 253 -18.36 17.96 1.17
N LYS A 254 -18.96 17.91 2.35
CA LYS A 254 -19.47 19.12 3.05
C LYS A 254 -18.34 20.10 3.35
N ALA A 255 -17.20 19.63 3.83
CA ALA A 255 -16.06 20.47 4.20
C ALA A 255 -15.45 21.22 3.01
N VAL A 256 -15.56 20.68 1.79
CA VAL A 256 -15.08 21.32 0.56
C VAL A 256 -16.20 21.91 -0.30
N ASN A 257 -17.41 22.09 0.29
CA ASN A 257 -18.59 22.71 -0.33
C ASN A 257 -19.08 21.99 -1.60
N ILE A 258 -18.94 20.67 -1.69
CA ILE A 258 -19.53 19.87 -2.76
C ILE A 258 -21.03 19.72 -2.49
N SER A 259 -21.86 20.14 -3.45
CA SER A 259 -23.30 20.00 -3.38
C SER A 259 -23.75 18.68 -4.03
N GLY A 260 -24.49 17.88 -3.28
CA GLY A 260 -24.95 16.55 -3.73
C GLY A 260 -23.92 15.45 -3.47
N GLU A 261 -24.05 14.35 -4.19
CA GLU A 261 -23.15 13.20 -4.06
C GLU A 261 -21.84 13.47 -4.81
N PRO A 262 -20.67 13.40 -4.13
CA PRO A 262 -19.40 13.66 -4.79
C PRO A 262 -19.04 12.54 -5.77
N VAL A 263 -18.32 12.88 -6.83
CA VAL A 263 -17.71 11.89 -7.72
C VAL A 263 -16.43 11.39 -7.06
N LEU A 264 -16.41 10.10 -6.72
CA LEU A 264 -15.20 9.45 -6.21
C LEU A 264 -14.30 9.04 -7.38
N VAL A 265 -13.04 9.45 -7.31
CA VAL A 265 -12.03 9.11 -8.32
C VAL A 265 -11.00 8.21 -7.67
N HIS A 266 -10.95 6.97 -8.13
CA HIS A 266 -9.89 6.03 -7.78
C HIS A 266 -8.75 6.14 -8.79
N PRO A 267 -7.50 5.86 -8.38
CA PRO A 267 -6.38 5.80 -9.30
C PRO A 267 -6.64 4.76 -10.40
N GLU A 268 -6.20 5.05 -11.62
CA GLU A 268 -6.20 4.03 -12.66
C GLU A 268 -5.30 2.88 -12.18
N ARG A 269 -5.88 1.68 -12.05
CA ARG A 269 -5.09 0.48 -11.80
C ARG A 269 -4.15 0.29 -12.99
N ASP A 270 -2.88 0.02 -12.70
CA ASP A 270 -1.94 -0.35 -13.74
C ASP A 270 -2.54 -1.46 -14.60
N ARG A 271 -2.43 -1.27 -15.92
CA ARG A 271 -3.05 -2.18 -16.91
C ARG A 271 -2.68 -3.61 -16.58
N GLN A 272 -3.69 -4.44 -16.37
CA GLN A 272 -3.51 -5.88 -16.29
C GLN A 272 -2.56 -6.31 -17.41
N SER A 273 -1.49 -6.99 -17.06
CA SER A 273 -0.53 -7.49 -18.03
C SER A 273 -1.28 -8.35 -19.05
N LEU A 274 -0.86 -8.30 -20.32
CA LEU A 274 -1.36 -9.23 -21.35
C LEU A 274 -1.26 -10.70 -20.87
N LEU A 275 -0.32 -10.99 -19.98
CA LEU A 275 -0.15 -12.30 -19.33
C LEU A 275 -1.29 -12.59 -18.34
N ASP A 276 -1.76 -11.62 -17.57
CA ASP A 276 -2.90 -11.77 -16.65
C ASP A 276 -4.20 -12.04 -17.43
N LEU A 277 -4.31 -11.42 -18.62
CA LEU A 277 -5.46 -11.65 -19.51
C LEU A 277 -5.44 -13.04 -20.16
N LEU A 278 -4.24 -13.56 -20.48
CA LEU A 278 -4.09 -14.85 -21.19
C LEU A 278 -4.06 -16.07 -20.25
N PHE A 279 -3.55 -15.92 -19.05
CA PHE A 279 -3.34 -17.01 -18.10
C PHE A 279 -4.22 -16.91 -16.84
N GLY A 280 -5.08 -15.91 -16.75
CA GLY A 280 -5.82 -15.57 -15.55
C GLY A 280 -4.96 -14.93 -14.48
N ASP A 281 -5.58 -14.53 -13.38
CA ASP A 281 -4.85 -13.99 -12.24
C ASP A 281 -4.00 -15.10 -11.60
N VAL A 282 -2.69 -15.04 -11.84
CA VAL A 282 -1.71 -15.97 -11.25
C VAL A 282 -1.25 -15.54 -9.86
N SER A 283 -1.70 -14.37 -9.39
CA SER A 283 -1.31 -13.82 -8.07
C SER A 283 -1.58 -14.78 -6.90
N PRO A 284 -2.63 -15.63 -6.89
CA PRO A 284 -2.83 -16.61 -5.82
C PRO A 284 -1.73 -17.68 -5.75
N TYR A 285 -1.01 -17.91 -6.83
CA TYR A 285 0.06 -18.92 -6.93
C TYR A 285 1.46 -18.35 -6.73
N LEU A 286 1.58 -17.02 -6.71
CA LEU A 286 2.84 -16.34 -6.40
C LEU A 286 2.93 -16.10 -4.88
N PRO A 287 4.12 -16.15 -4.29
CA PRO A 287 4.28 -15.73 -2.90
C PRO A 287 3.85 -14.27 -2.79
N THR A 288 2.88 -14.01 -1.89
CA THR A 288 2.40 -12.66 -1.63
C THR A 288 3.53 -11.79 -1.07
N LYS A 289 3.39 -10.46 -1.22
CA LYS A 289 4.37 -9.51 -0.65
C LYS A 289 4.59 -9.77 0.84
N GLU A 290 3.53 -10.17 1.58
CA GLU A 290 3.58 -10.54 2.99
C GLU A 290 4.47 -11.77 3.25
N LYS A 291 4.37 -12.82 2.42
CA LYS A 291 5.24 -13.99 2.52
C LYS A 291 6.70 -13.70 2.21
N LEU A 292 6.95 -12.70 1.37
CA LEU A 292 8.32 -12.25 1.08
C LEU A 292 8.90 -11.44 2.24
N LEU A 293 8.05 -10.75 3.03
CA LEU A 293 8.50 -10.02 4.22
C LEU A 293 8.99 -10.92 5.34
N ASP A 294 8.38 -12.09 5.52
CA ASP A 294 8.85 -13.06 6.51
C ASP A 294 10.32 -13.49 6.28
N GLN A 295 10.88 -13.13 5.12
CA GLN A 295 12.26 -13.43 4.73
C GLN A 295 13.19 -12.20 4.69
N GLN A 296 12.65 -10.99 4.87
CA GLN A 296 13.46 -9.76 4.81
C GLN A 296 13.82 -9.26 6.21
N THR A 297 15.10 -9.10 6.44
CA THR A 297 15.61 -8.38 7.62
C THR A 297 15.37 -6.89 7.45
N GLY A 298 14.76 -6.23 8.45
CA GLY A 298 14.50 -4.80 8.36
C GLY A 298 13.97 -4.18 9.64
N PHE A 299 13.76 -2.87 9.59
CA PHE A 299 13.08 -2.12 10.63
C PHE A 299 11.67 -1.80 10.16
N TYR A 300 10.68 -2.10 10.99
CA TYR A 300 9.29 -2.01 10.62
C TYR A 300 8.46 -1.24 11.64
N TYR A 301 7.56 -0.43 11.13
CA TYR A 301 6.33 -0.01 11.76
C TYR A 301 5.25 -1.00 11.34
N LEU A 302 5.21 -2.16 11.98
CA LEU A 302 4.34 -3.28 11.59
C LEU A 302 3.66 -3.86 12.81
N TRP A 303 2.33 -3.98 12.76
CA TRP A 303 1.55 -4.72 13.71
C TRP A 303 1.38 -6.17 13.22
N LYS A 304 1.74 -7.15 14.08
CA LYS A 304 1.66 -8.58 13.81
C LYS A 304 0.63 -9.26 14.70
#